data_96f3616500ec08f1508d2e5a13b30037
#
_entry.id   96f3616500ec08f1508d2e5a13b30037
#
_cell.length_a   1.000
_cell.length_b   1.000
_cell.length_c   1.000
_cell.angle_alpha   90.00
_cell.angle_beta   90.00
_cell.angle_gamma   90.00
#
_symmetry.space_group_name_H-M   'P 1'
#
loop_
_entity.id
_entity.type
_entity.pdbx_description
1 polymer ?
#
loop_
_entity_poly.entity_id
_entity_poly.type
_entity_poly.pdbx_seq_one_letter_code
_entity_poly.pdbx_strand_id
1 'polypeptide(L)'
;MKLGVGYGRMIALACALFALTHAVDGRAQTAPRAAVLGPEVAMAEPSGGFVGQLRVAPENGPVGTPLTVTGEGFPPEQTFDLVWRTVKGQWKVTIAEYFGREFLPVAYRIATVKSDKAGRISARFVAPEDFGFMHDIVVQQGDRLLTQTAFNIDMTARIVGTTSGPIGTPIEVEVQGIGWRELEGSWVLLYDNKYTGFMSAVTTGGTARFNVPATGHVGLHILEILHTDFGSPYRNTQQSPVPDRPQFKFGFTITPGAPVLPPPPAEQAQTAVR
;
A
#
# COMPACT_ATOMS: atom_id res chain seq x y z
N MET A 1 -83.30 -14.85 -8.72
CA MET A 1 -84.02 -13.99 -7.73
C MET A 1 -82.96 -13.46 -6.71
N LYS A 2 -82.87 -12.16 -6.59
CA LYS A 2 -82.13 -11.33 -5.63
C LYS A 2 -80.59 -11.32 -5.66
N LEU A 3 -80.10 -10.23 -6.19
CA LEU A 3 -78.79 -9.62 -6.06
C LEU A 3 -78.39 -9.32 -4.60
N GLY A 4 -77.16 -9.51 -4.27
CA GLY A 4 -76.51 -9.02 -3.06
C GLY A 4 -75.18 -8.32 -3.43
N VAL A 5 -75.17 -7.01 -3.36
CA VAL A 5 -74.08 -6.12 -3.57
C VAL A 5 -73.25 -6.10 -2.28
N GLY A 6 -71.94 -6.48 -2.36
CA GLY A 6 -70.96 -6.37 -1.28
C GLY A 6 -69.91 -5.31 -1.59
N TYR A 7 -69.92 -4.25 -0.80
CA TYR A 7 -68.96 -3.13 -0.87
C TYR A 7 -67.50 -3.58 -0.56
N GLY A 8 -66.62 -3.43 -1.53
CA GLY A 8 -65.16 -3.56 -1.34
C GLY A 8 -64.58 -2.30 -0.70
N ARG A 9 -63.94 -2.47 0.45
CA ARG A 9 -63.12 -1.44 1.09
C ARG A 9 -61.77 -1.33 0.36
N MET A 10 -61.53 -0.20 -0.28
CA MET A 10 -60.23 0.22 -0.74
C MET A 10 -59.33 0.51 0.47
N ILE A 11 -58.28 -0.29 0.65
CA ILE A 11 -57.17 0.01 1.56
C ILE A 11 -56.13 0.73 0.73
N ALA A 12 -55.99 2.04 0.95
CA ALA A 12 -54.90 2.84 0.40
C ALA A 12 -53.60 2.51 1.16
N LEU A 13 -52.70 1.81 0.50
CA LEU A 13 -51.34 1.53 1.02
C LEU A 13 -50.46 2.76 0.77
N ALA A 14 -50.23 3.58 1.78
CA ALA A 14 -49.30 4.70 1.72
C ALA A 14 -47.86 4.13 1.79
N CYS A 15 -47.15 4.07 0.64
CA CYS A 15 -45.73 3.82 0.61
C CYS A 15 -44.99 5.09 1.09
N ALA A 16 -44.56 5.09 2.36
CA ALA A 16 -43.59 6.06 2.86
C ALA A 16 -42.23 5.69 2.35
N LEU A 17 -41.73 6.40 1.34
CA LEU A 17 -40.30 6.35 0.95
C LEU A 17 -39.50 7.01 2.07
N PHE A 18 -38.83 6.21 2.89
CA PHE A 18 -37.74 6.66 3.74
C PHE A 18 -36.49 6.79 2.85
N ALA A 19 -36.23 7.98 2.38
CA ALA A 19 -34.94 8.33 1.82
C ALA A 19 -33.94 8.43 2.98
N LEU A 20 -33.20 7.35 3.27
CA LEU A 20 -31.99 7.42 4.11
C LEU A 20 -30.89 8.15 3.31
N THR A 21 -30.80 9.45 3.49
CA THR A 21 -29.62 10.20 3.11
C THR A 21 -28.49 9.84 4.08
N HIS A 22 -27.65 8.89 3.71
CA HIS A 22 -26.38 8.70 4.37
C HIS A 22 -25.50 9.90 3.98
N ALA A 23 -25.46 10.90 4.84
CA ALA A 23 -24.41 11.90 4.79
C ALA A 23 -23.08 11.16 5.05
N VAL A 24 -22.33 10.92 4.01
CA VAL A 24 -20.93 10.52 4.12
C VAL A 24 -20.21 11.75 4.66
N ASP A 25 -19.96 11.76 5.97
CA ASP A 25 -19.08 12.75 6.60
C ASP A 25 -17.72 12.63 5.94
N GLY A 26 -17.47 13.47 4.95
CA GLY A 26 -16.20 13.63 4.27
C GLY A 26 -15.15 14.31 5.16
N ARG A 27 -14.94 13.80 6.37
CA ARG A 27 -13.75 14.12 7.13
C ARG A 27 -12.59 13.44 6.44
N ALA A 28 -11.73 14.23 5.80
CA ALA A 28 -10.42 13.77 5.37
C ALA A 28 -9.76 13.10 6.58
N GLN A 29 -9.79 11.79 6.60
CA GLN A 29 -9.06 11.00 7.61
C GLN A 29 -7.60 11.29 7.36
N THR A 30 -6.99 12.08 8.24
CA THR A 30 -5.55 12.28 8.23
C THR A 30 -4.92 10.89 8.34
N ALA A 31 -4.31 10.43 7.27
CA ALA A 31 -3.64 9.13 7.26
C ALA A 31 -2.66 9.10 8.46
N PRO A 32 -2.61 7.99 9.21
CA PRO A 32 -1.66 7.87 10.30
C PRO A 32 -0.27 8.16 9.76
N ARG A 33 0.47 9.03 10.46
CA ARG A 33 1.81 9.40 10.04
C ARG A 33 2.70 8.17 10.19
N ALA A 34 3.24 7.67 9.09
CA ALA A 34 4.20 6.57 9.08
C ALA A 34 5.36 6.87 10.04
N ALA A 35 5.87 5.85 10.71
CA ALA A 35 7.07 6.00 11.51
C ALA A 35 8.27 6.30 10.60
N VAL A 36 9.13 7.18 11.06
CA VAL A 36 10.45 7.34 10.46
C VAL A 36 11.30 6.17 10.96
N LEU A 37 11.93 5.44 10.04
CA LEU A 37 12.88 4.40 10.39
C LEU A 37 14.02 5.00 11.23
N GLY A 38 14.41 4.30 12.28
CA GLY A 38 15.48 4.72 13.17
C GLY A 38 16.86 4.67 12.49
N PRO A 39 17.95 4.70 13.25
CA PRO A 39 19.28 4.60 12.67
C PRO A 39 19.50 3.23 12.05
N GLU A 40 20.21 3.23 10.91
CA GLU A 40 20.71 1.99 10.30
C GLU A 40 21.69 1.31 11.24
N VAL A 41 21.56 -0.01 11.36
CA VAL A 41 22.41 -0.85 12.21
C VAL A 41 22.94 -2.03 11.43
N ALA A 42 24.03 -2.62 11.92
CA ALA A 42 24.52 -3.86 11.35
C ALA A 42 23.47 -4.97 11.48
N MET A 43 23.31 -5.77 10.43
CA MET A 43 22.46 -6.94 10.46
C MET A 43 23.16 -8.04 11.26
N ALA A 44 22.53 -8.44 12.36
CA ALA A 44 23.00 -9.59 13.12
C ALA A 44 22.64 -10.88 12.39
N GLU A 45 23.56 -11.84 12.38
CA GLU A 45 23.33 -13.14 11.79
C GLU A 45 22.90 -14.17 12.86
N PRO A 46 22.15 -15.21 12.48
CA PRO A 46 21.84 -16.29 13.37
C PRO A 46 23.11 -16.99 13.85
N SER A 47 23.42 -16.91 15.12
CA SER A 47 24.54 -17.61 15.73
C SER A 47 24.03 -18.45 16.91
N GLY A 48 23.95 -19.77 16.73
CA GLY A 48 23.36 -20.67 17.70
C GLY A 48 21.82 -20.79 17.55
N GLY A 49 21.17 -21.40 18.55
CA GLY A 49 19.71 -21.53 18.57
C GLY A 49 19.01 -20.21 18.93
N PHE A 50 17.74 -20.11 18.58
CA PHE A 50 16.89 -18.99 18.99
C PHE A 50 16.75 -18.91 20.50
N VAL A 51 16.74 -17.69 21.02
CA VAL A 51 16.53 -17.38 22.43
C VAL A 51 15.24 -16.57 22.55
N GLY A 52 14.27 -17.13 23.25
CA GLY A 52 12.97 -16.54 23.42
C GLY A 52 12.06 -16.69 22.19
N GLN A 53 10.83 -16.24 22.35
CA GLN A 53 9.81 -16.19 21.31
C GLN A 53 9.33 -14.77 21.13
N LEU A 54 9.04 -14.40 19.89
CA LEU A 54 8.56 -13.06 19.54
C LEU A 54 7.23 -13.16 18.80
N ARG A 55 6.33 -12.21 19.08
CA ARG A 55 5.05 -12.09 18.42
C ARG A 55 4.80 -10.63 18.08
N VAL A 56 4.09 -10.37 16.99
CA VAL A 56 3.63 -9.06 16.59
C VAL A 56 2.10 -9.07 16.46
N ALA A 57 1.46 -8.00 16.85
CA ALA A 57 0.02 -7.83 16.70
C ALA A 57 -0.32 -6.38 16.30
N PRO A 58 -1.11 -6.19 15.23
CA PRO A 58 -1.52 -7.19 14.24
C PRO A 58 -0.32 -7.75 13.44
N GLU A 59 -0.53 -8.86 12.72
CA GLU A 59 0.54 -9.48 11.89
C GLU A 59 0.64 -8.84 10.50
N ASN A 60 -0.36 -8.06 10.12
CA ASN A 60 -0.40 -7.34 8.84
C ASN A 60 -1.19 -6.03 8.95
N GLY A 61 -0.95 -5.15 8.01
CA GLY A 61 -1.68 -3.89 7.84
C GLY A 61 -0.93 -2.91 6.94
N PRO A 62 -1.57 -1.83 6.53
CA PRO A 62 -0.94 -0.80 5.71
C PRO A 62 0.16 -0.03 6.46
N VAL A 63 0.94 0.74 5.71
CA VAL A 63 1.81 1.79 6.24
C VAL A 63 1.05 2.64 7.27
N GLY A 64 1.68 2.90 8.41
CA GLY A 64 1.03 3.65 9.50
C GLY A 64 0.23 2.80 10.49
N THR A 65 0.16 1.47 10.33
CA THR A 65 -0.51 0.58 11.28
C THR A 65 0.21 0.58 12.63
N PRO A 66 -0.49 0.85 13.75
CA PRO A 66 0.10 0.68 15.08
C PRO A 66 0.35 -0.80 15.38
N LEU A 67 1.55 -1.13 15.80
CA LEU A 67 2.00 -2.49 16.11
C LEU A 67 2.39 -2.61 17.58
N THR A 68 2.16 -3.79 18.14
CA THR A 68 2.73 -4.22 19.42
C THR A 68 3.55 -5.47 19.21
N VAL A 69 4.82 -5.40 19.55
CA VAL A 69 5.71 -6.58 19.62
C VAL A 69 5.82 -7.01 21.05
N THR A 70 5.59 -8.29 21.30
CA THR A 70 5.76 -8.93 22.62
C THR A 70 6.67 -10.11 22.49
N GLY A 71 7.42 -10.40 23.57
CA GLY A 71 8.27 -11.56 23.58
C GLY A 71 8.47 -12.12 24.98
N GLU A 72 8.85 -13.37 25.06
CA GLU A 72 9.08 -14.11 26.31
C GLU A 72 10.26 -15.09 26.17
N GLY A 73 10.79 -15.54 27.32
CA GLY A 73 11.91 -16.48 27.33
C GLY A 73 13.29 -15.86 27.12
N PHE A 74 13.39 -14.52 27.27
CA PHE A 74 14.68 -13.83 27.24
C PHE A 74 15.39 -13.85 28.58
N PRO A 75 16.73 -13.70 28.61
CA PRO A 75 17.45 -13.46 29.85
C PRO A 75 16.86 -12.25 30.60
N PRO A 76 16.63 -12.36 31.94
CA PRO A 76 16.03 -11.26 32.72
C PRO A 76 16.90 -10.01 32.75
N GLU A 77 16.24 -8.85 32.79
CA GLU A 77 16.86 -7.54 32.98
C GLU A 77 17.97 -7.17 31.98
N GLN A 78 17.97 -7.81 30.81
CA GLN A 78 18.89 -7.53 29.72
C GLN A 78 18.27 -6.53 28.74
N THR A 79 19.13 -5.80 28.05
CA THR A 79 18.75 -4.85 27.02
C THR A 79 18.98 -5.45 25.64
N PHE A 80 18.00 -5.24 24.74
CA PHE A 80 18.00 -5.75 23.37
C PHE A 80 17.58 -4.64 22.41
N ASP A 81 18.04 -4.73 21.18
CA ASP A 81 17.54 -3.92 20.09
C ASP A 81 16.45 -4.69 19.31
N LEU A 82 15.32 -4.03 19.08
CA LEU A 82 14.34 -4.44 18.09
C LEU A 82 14.71 -3.81 16.77
N VAL A 83 14.84 -4.62 15.74
CA VAL A 83 15.37 -4.22 14.43
C VAL A 83 14.39 -4.61 13.34
N TRP A 84 14.08 -3.66 12.47
CA TRP A 84 13.31 -3.83 11.25
C TRP A 84 14.25 -4.13 10.10
N ARG A 85 14.07 -5.26 9.42
CA ARG A 85 14.83 -5.64 8.23
C ARG A 85 14.07 -5.29 6.97
N THR A 86 14.76 -4.66 6.04
CA THR A 86 14.23 -4.24 4.75
C THR A 86 15.33 -4.19 3.70
N VAL A 87 15.09 -3.47 2.62
CA VAL A 87 16.05 -3.27 1.54
C VAL A 87 16.14 -1.81 1.12
N LYS A 88 17.28 -1.42 0.55
CA LYS A 88 17.41 -0.19 -0.25
C LYS A 88 17.38 -0.56 -1.72
N GLY A 89 16.42 -0.02 -2.46
CA GLY A 89 16.32 -0.22 -3.89
C GLY A 89 17.12 0.81 -4.67
N GLN A 90 17.76 0.36 -5.74
CA GLN A 90 18.46 1.22 -6.70
C GLN A 90 18.37 0.65 -8.11
N TRP A 91 18.60 1.52 -9.10
CA TRP A 91 18.72 1.10 -10.48
C TRP A 91 20.18 0.82 -10.79
N LYS A 92 20.47 -0.37 -11.30
CA LYS A 92 21.78 -0.75 -11.77
C LYS A 92 21.85 -0.58 -13.28
N VAL A 93 22.50 0.49 -13.70
CA VAL A 93 22.65 0.85 -15.12
C VAL A 93 24.14 0.95 -15.43
N THR A 94 24.58 0.31 -16.51
CA THR A 94 25.91 0.51 -17.07
C THR A 94 25.82 1.27 -18.39
N ILE A 95 26.94 1.80 -18.86
CA ILE A 95 27.01 2.59 -20.10
C ILE A 95 26.47 1.82 -21.31
N ALA A 96 26.63 0.50 -21.32
CA ALA A 96 26.26 -0.35 -22.46
C ALA A 96 25.03 -1.21 -22.20
N GLU A 97 24.66 -1.46 -20.94
CA GLU A 97 23.65 -2.42 -20.57
C GLU A 97 22.82 -1.93 -19.39
N TYR A 98 21.53 -2.22 -19.44
CA TYR A 98 20.62 -2.02 -18.33
C TYR A 98 20.46 -3.33 -17.56
N PHE A 99 20.92 -3.37 -16.31
CA PHE A 99 20.81 -4.57 -15.47
C PHE A 99 19.53 -4.64 -14.65
N GLY A 100 18.76 -3.56 -14.58
CA GLY A 100 17.50 -3.53 -13.88
C GLY A 100 17.58 -3.05 -12.43
N ARG A 101 16.74 -3.63 -11.61
CA ARG A 101 16.57 -3.27 -10.20
C ARG A 101 17.57 -4.04 -9.34
N GLU A 102 18.15 -3.38 -8.36
CA GLU A 102 18.99 -4.00 -7.34
C GLU A 102 18.46 -3.60 -5.96
N PHE A 103 18.37 -4.57 -5.05
CA PHE A 103 17.89 -4.37 -3.70
C PHE A 103 18.93 -4.85 -2.70
N LEU A 104 19.46 -3.92 -1.91
CA LEU A 104 20.51 -4.18 -0.93
C LEU A 104 19.87 -4.33 0.44
N PRO A 105 20.06 -5.47 1.13
CA PRO A 105 19.54 -5.69 2.48
C PRO A 105 20.07 -4.63 3.46
N VAL A 106 19.17 -4.08 4.27
CA VAL A 106 19.48 -3.11 5.32
C VAL A 106 18.61 -3.38 6.56
N ALA A 107 19.06 -2.88 7.70
CA ALA A 107 18.38 -3.03 8.97
C ALA A 107 18.34 -1.71 9.73
N TYR A 108 17.20 -1.44 10.38
CA TYR A 108 16.98 -0.21 11.14
C TYR A 108 16.54 -0.55 12.55
N ARG A 109 17.17 0.06 13.55
CA ARG A 109 16.71 -0.09 14.94
C ARG A 109 15.42 0.71 15.13
N ILE A 110 14.34 0.00 15.47
CA ILE A 110 13.03 0.60 15.72
C ILE A 110 12.78 0.87 17.22
N ALA A 111 13.38 0.10 18.10
CA ALA A 111 13.33 0.32 19.54
C ALA A 111 14.50 -0.34 20.26
N THR A 112 14.82 0.14 21.45
CA THR A 112 15.64 -0.58 22.43
C THR A 112 14.75 -0.93 23.60
N VAL A 113 14.73 -2.22 23.98
CA VAL A 113 13.84 -2.77 25.00
C VAL A 113 14.65 -3.45 26.08
N LYS A 114 14.14 -3.40 27.32
CA LYS A 114 14.70 -4.16 28.43
C LYS A 114 13.72 -5.26 28.86
N SER A 115 14.20 -6.49 29.01
CA SER A 115 13.38 -7.56 29.56
C SER A 115 13.07 -7.34 31.03
N ASP A 116 11.88 -7.76 31.45
CA ASP A 116 11.49 -7.77 32.87
C ASP A 116 12.17 -8.94 33.62
N LYS A 117 11.89 -9.03 34.92
CA LYS A 117 12.41 -10.13 35.78
C LYS A 117 11.95 -11.53 35.34
N ALA A 118 10.87 -11.61 34.58
CA ALA A 118 10.34 -12.84 34.01
C ALA A 118 10.86 -13.12 32.57
N GLY A 119 11.78 -12.29 32.06
CA GLY A 119 12.31 -12.43 30.72
C GLY A 119 11.32 -12.05 29.62
N ARG A 120 10.38 -11.12 29.86
CA ARG A 120 9.41 -10.64 28.90
C ARG A 120 9.81 -9.27 28.36
N ILE A 121 9.54 -9.02 27.09
CA ILE A 121 9.72 -7.73 26.44
C ILE A 121 8.41 -7.27 25.81
N SER A 122 8.23 -5.96 25.68
CA SER A 122 7.11 -5.36 24.96
C SER A 122 7.53 -4.00 24.37
N ALA A 123 7.16 -3.76 23.12
CA ALA A 123 7.35 -2.47 22.46
C ALA A 123 6.17 -2.16 21.55
N ARG A 124 5.92 -0.85 21.37
CA ARG A 124 4.93 -0.34 20.41
C ARG A 124 5.62 0.55 19.41
N PHE A 125 5.26 0.40 18.16
CA PHE A 125 5.72 1.27 17.08
C PHE A 125 4.66 1.32 15.97
N VAL A 126 4.92 2.07 14.92
CA VAL A 126 4.01 2.22 13.80
C VAL A 126 4.71 1.67 12.56
N ALA A 127 4.00 0.91 11.73
CA ALA A 127 4.53 0.39 10.48
C ALA A 127 5.13 1.54 9.65
N PRO A 128 6.42 1.46 9.28
CA PRO A 128 7.07 2.53 8.55
C PRO A 128 6.55 2.64 7.11
N GLU A 129 6.83 3.77 6.46
CA GLU A 129 6.74 3.85 5.01
C GLU A 129 7.91 3.04 4.43
N ASP A 130 7.57 1.88 3.85
CA ASP A 130 8.54 0.92 3.35
C ASP A 130 7.90 0.07 2.23
N PHE A 131 8.70 -0.81 1.63
CA PHE A 131 8.21 -1.79 0.67
C PHE A 131 7.08 -2.63 1.25
N GLY A 132 6.23 -3.18 0.38
CA GLY A 132 5.16 -4.08 0.78
C GLY A 132 5.63 -5.49 1.11
N PHE A 133 4.67 -6.29 1.59
CA PHE A 133 4.84 -7.68 1.98
C PHE A 133 5.65 -7.86 3.27
N MET A 134 6.30 -9.02 3.42
CA MET A 134 6.88 -9.46 4.69
C MET A 134 8.19 -8.77 5.03
N HIS A 135 8.24 -8.21 6.24
CA HIS A 135 9.44 -7.66 6.86
C HIS A 135 9.75 -8.40 8.16
N ASP A 136 11.00 -8.78 8.35
CA ASP A 136 11.42 -9.39 9.60
C ASP A 136 11.59 -8.33 10.69
N ILE A 137 11.04 -8.63 11.86
CA ILE A 137 11.28 -7.91 13.10
C ILE A 137 12.16 -8.80 13.96
N VAL A 138 13.37 -8.36 14.21
CA VAL A 138 14.42 -9.14 14.85
C VAL A 138 14.71 -8.58 16.23
N VAL A 139 14.94 -9.46 17.22
CA VAL A 139 15.61 -9.12 18.49
C VAL A 139 17.09 -9.45 18.34
N GLN A 140 17.94 -8.44 18.50
CA GLN A 140 19.38 -8.64 18.47
C GLN A 140 20.06 -8.05 19.72
N GLN A 141 21.21 -8.63 20.06
CA GLN A 141 22.11 -8.14 21.09
C GLN A 141 23.55 -8.14 20.54
N GLY A 142 24.06 -6.96 20.25
CA GLY A 142 25.30 -6.84 19.47
C GLY A 142 25.12 -7.49 18.08
N ASP A 143 26.05 -8.37 17.73
CA ASP A 143 26.08 -9.06 16.45
C ASP A 143 25.24 -10.35 16.43
N ARG A 144 24.59 -10.67 17.52
CA ARG A 144 23.81 -11.89 17.66
C ARG A 144 22.32 -11.64 17.45
N LEU A 145 21.72 -12.34 16.48
CA LEU A 145 20.28 -12.47 16.32
C LEU A 145 19.78 -13.50 17.35
N LEU A 146 18.82 -13.10 18.21
CA LEU A 146 18.24 -13.96 19.24
C LEU A 146 16.98 -14.65 18.74
N THR A 147 16.06 -13.92 18.15
CA THR A 147 14.79 -14.44 17.60
C THR A 147 14.20 -13.43 16.62
N GLN A 148 13.19 -13.86 15.90
CA GLN A 148 12.49 -13.01 14.94
C GLN A 148 11.00 -13.33 14.85
N THR A 149 10.24 -12.37 14.37
CA THR A 149 8.87 -12.50 13.88
C THR A 149 8.77 -11.69 12.58
N ALA A 150 7.61 -11.65 11.97
CA ALA A 150 7.45 -10.88 10.76
C ALA A 150 6.13 -10.09 10.76
N PHE A 151 6.13 -8.95 10.07
CA PHE A 151 4.96 -8.15 9.80
C PHE A 151 4.78 -7.99 8.28
N ASN A 152 3.55 -8.12 7.80
CA ASN A 152 3.24 -7.90 6.40
C ASN A 152 2.70 -6.49 6.18
N ILE A 153 3.38 -5.68 5.35
CA ILE A 153 2.84 -4.40 4.90
C ILE A 153 1.87 -4.66 3.76
N ASP A 154 0.59 -4.35 4.01
CA ASP A 154 -0.45 -4.45 3.01
C ASP A 154 -0.37 -3.26 2.04
N MET A 155 -0.48 -3.56 0.75
CA MET A 155 -0.52 -2.51 -0.26
C MET A 155 -1.81 -1.71 -0.16
N THR A 156 -1.70 -0.40 -0.33
CA THR A 156 -2.83 0.51 -0.46
C THR A 156 -2.68 1.41 -1.67
N ALA A 157 -3.80 1.86 -2.21
CA ALA A 157 -3.80 2.83 -3.29
C ALA A 157 -4.97 3.81 -3.12
N ARG A 158 -4.79 5.05 -3.60
CA ARG A 158 -5.82 6.09 -3.53
C ARG A 158 -5.61 7.16 -4.57
N ILE A 159 -6.68 7.85 -4.94
CA ILE A 159 -6.58 9.15 -5.61
C ILE A 159 -6.27 10.20 -4.54
N VAL A 160 -5.27 11.03 -4.79
CA VAL A 160 -4.89 12.16 -3.96
C VAL A 160 -5.57 13.42 -4.51
N GLY A 161 -6.32 14.13 -3.67
CA GLY A 161 -7.00 15.37 -4.07
C GLY A 161 -8.37 15.14 -4.70
N THR A 162 -8.62 15.78 -5.85
CA THR A 162 -9.95 15.75 -6.49
C THR A 162 -10.22 14.47 -7.26
N THR A 163 -11.48 14.03 -7.20
CA THR A 163 -12.00 12.89 -7.99
C THR A 163 -12.87 13.34 -9.16
N SER A 164 -12.86 14.64 -9.48
CA SER A 164 -13.58 15.19 -10.63
C SER A 164 -12.92 16.46 -11.15
N GLY A 165 -13.14 16.76 -12.44
CA GLY A 165 -12.65 17.96 -13.09
C GLY A 165 -12.81 17.89 -14.60
N PRO A 166 -12.54 18.97 -15.35
CA PRO A 166 -12.59 18.96 -16.80
C PRO A 166 -11.47 18.12 -17.41
N ILE A 167 -11.53 17.87 -18.71
CA ILE A 167 -10.48 17.19 -19.47
C ILE A 167 -9.12 17.82 -19.16
N GLY A 168 -8.08 17.00 -19.02
CA GLY A 168 -6.73 17.41 -18.70
C GLY A 168 -6.45 17.59 -17.20
N THR A 169 -7.48 17.54 -16.33
CA THR A 169 -7.25 17.55 -14.87
C THR A 169 -6.28 16.45 -14.48
N PRO A 170 -5.18 16.75 -13.77
CA PRO A 170 -4.29 15.71 -13.26
C PRO A 170 -5.00 14.85 -12.21
N ILE A 171 -5.04 13.55 -12.44
CA ILE A 171 -5.50 12.57 -11.46
C ILE A 171 -4.25 12.05 -10.76
N GLU A 172 -3.98 12.54 -9.57
CA GLU A 172 -2.85 12.06 -8.78
C GLU A 172 -3.23 10.75 -8.08
N VAL A 173 -2.42 9.72 -8.30
CA VAL A 173 -2.58 8.42 -7.67
C VAL A 173 -1.36 8.14 -6.81
N GLU A 174 -1.61 7.72 -5.58
CA GLU A 174 -0.59 7.24 -4.64
C GLU A 174 -0.81 5.76 -4.36
N VAL A 175 0.26 4.99 -4.45
CA VAL A 175 0.30 3.57 -4.10
C VAL A 175 1.40 3.37 -3.07
N GLN A 176 1.08 2.75 -1.94
CA GLN A 176 2.02 2.44 -0.87
C GLN A 176 2.09 0.92 -0.66
N GLY A 177 3.22 0.42 -0.18
CA GLY A 177 3.43 -0.99 0.06
C GLY A 177 3.66 -1.80 -1.23
N ILE A 178 4.23 -1.19 -2.27
CA ILE A 178 4.72 -1.92 -3.43
C ILE A 178 5.92 -2.75 -2.99
N GLY A 179 5.90 -4.06 -3.24
CA GLY A 179 6.95 -4.98 -2.85
C GLY A 179 8.24 -4.81 -3.65
N TRP A 180 9.26 -5.52 -3.24
CA TRP A 180 10.60 -5.47 -3.82
C TRP A 180 11.06 -6.81 -4.42
N ARG A 181 10.40 -7.92 -4.08
CA ARG A 181 10.69 -9.21 -4.67
C ARG A 181 10.20 -9.26 -6.12
N GLU A 182 10.67 -10.24 -6.86
CA GLU A 182 10.49 -10.31 -8.31
C GLU A 182 9.03 -10.20 -8.75
N LEU A 183 8.13 -10.91 -8.10
CA LEU A 183 6.69 -10.89 -8.42
C LEU A 183 5.88 -9.82 -7.68
N GLU A 184 6.49 -9.06 -6.82
CA GLU A 184 5.81 -8.09 -5.94
C GLU A 184 5.99 -6.64 -6.41
N GLY A 185 7.03 -6.38 -7.17
CA GLY A 185 7.53 -5.03 -7.42
C GLY A 185 7.00 -4.33 -8.66
N SER A 186 6.09 -4.93 -9.42
CA SER A 186 5.57 -4.34 -10.67
C SER A 186 4.06 -4.38 -10.71
N TRP A 187 3.46 -3.24 -11.04
CA TRP A 187 2.02 -3.04 -11.10
C TRP A 187 1.63 -2.33 -12.39
N VAL A 188 0.41 -2.55 -12.86
CA VAL A 188 -0.15 -1.95 -14.06
C VAL A 188 -1.26 -0.98 -13.66
N LEU A 189 -1.27 0.18 -14.31
CA LEU A 189 -2.40 1.09 -14.29
C LEU A 189 -3.21 0.93 -15.58
N LEU A 190 -4.50 0.74 -15.44
CA LEU A 190 -5.49 0.81 -16.51
C LEU A 190 -6.35 2.07 -16.34
N TYR A 191 -6.73 2.67 -17.43
CA TYR A 191 -7.71 3.75 -17.52
C TYR A 191 -8.77 3.33 -18.53
N ASP A 192 -10.02 3.17 -18.10
CA ASP A 192 -11.12 2.62 -18.91
C ASP A 192 -10.74 1.33 -19.66
N ASN A 193 -10.17 0.37 -18.93
CA ASN A 193 -9.67 -0.90 -19.45
C ASN A 193 -8.51 -0.78 -20.46
N LYS A 194 -7.90 0.41 -20.59
CA LYS A 194 -6.74 0.62 -21.46
C LYS A 194 -5.47 0.67 -20.63
N TYR A 195 -4.47 -0.05 -21.08
CA TYR A 195 -3.15 -0.01 -20.47
C TYR A 195 -2.53 1.39 -20.59
N THR A 196 -2.09 1.94 -19.46
CA THR A 196 -1.41 3.24 -19.41
C THR A 196 0.08 3.13 -19.10
N GLY A 197 0.49 2.11 -18.35
CA GLY A 197 1.89 1.90 -18.03
C GLY A 197 2.11 0.98 -16.83
N PHE A 198 3.38 0.72 -16.56
CA PHE A 198 3.84 0.03 -15.36
C PHE A 198 4.25 1.03 -14.28
N MET A 199 4.12 0.62 -13.03
CA MET A 199 4.67 1.34 -11.90
C MET A 199 5.53 0.42 -11.04
N SER A 200 6.55 0.98 -10.43
CA SER A 200 7.38 0.35 -9.41
C SER A 200 7.85 1.42 -8.43
N ALA A 201 8.36 1.02 -7.28
CA ALA A 201 8.80 1.94 -6.23
C ALA A 201 10.25 1.64 -5.80
N VAL A 202 11.12 1.37 -6.75
CA VAL A 202 12.50 0.90 -6.50
C VAL A 202 13.28 1.84 -5.59
N THR A 203 13.29 3.14 -5.91
CA THR A 203 14.09 4.15 -5.17
C THR A 203 13.29 4.93 -4.16
N THR A 204 12.01 4.65 -4.04
CA THR A 204 11.07 5.39 -3.18
C THR A 204 10.55 4.56 -2.01
N GLY A 205 11.20 3.43 -1.69
CA GLY A 205 10.87 2.63 -0.52
C GLY A 205 9.43 2.14 -0.52
N GLY A 206 8.92 1.60 -1.63
CA GLY A 206 7.58 1.02 -1.70
C GLY A 206 6.44 2.00 -1.98
N THR A 207 6.71 3.31 -2.11
CA THR A 207 5.67 4.30 -2.45
C THR A 207 5.85 4.83 -3.86
N ALA A 208 4.81 4.73 -4.70
CA ALA A 208 4.76 5.34 -6.01
C ALA A 208 3.70 6.45 -6.04
N ARG A 209 4.05 7.60 -6.63
CA ARG A 209 3.11 8.69 -6.96
C ARG A 209 3.23 9.04 -8.42
N PHE A 210 2.10 9.16 -9.08
CA PHE A 210 2.07 9.49 -10.50
C PHE A 210 0.78 10.23 -10.85
N ASN A 211 0.84 10.96 -11.96
CA ASN A 211 -0.29 11.71 -12.47
C ASN A 211 -0.75 11.14 -13.80
N VAL A 212 -2.06 10.97 -13.94
CA VAL A 212 -2.72 10.61 -15.20
C VAL A 212 -3.64 11.76 -15.59
N PRO A 213 -3.50 12.36 -16.78
CA PRO A 213 -4.43 13.39 -17.21
C PRO A 213 -5.81 12.79 -17.49
N ALA A 214 -6.85 13.41 -16.99
CA ALA A 214 -8.23 13.01 -17.29
C ALA A 214 -8.48 13.13 -18.79
N THR A 215 -8.84 12.03 -19.45
CA THR A 215 -9.06 11.97 -20.90
C THR A 215 -10.34 11.20 -21.22
N GLY A 216 -11.03 11.59 -22.27
CA GLY A 216 -12.25 10.93 -22.70
C GLY A 216 -13.45 11.88 -22.76
N HIS A 217 -14.65 11.35 -22.69
CA HIS A 217 -15.91 12.10 -22.71
C HIS A 217 -16.29 12.59 -21.30
N VAL A 218 -17.21 13.52 -21.22
CA VAL A 218 -17.83 13.91 -19.94
C VAL A 218 -18.54 12.70 -19.33
N GLY A 219 -18.28 12.42 -18.06
CA GLY A 219 -18.86 11.29 -17.34
C GLY A 219 -17.84 10.57 -16.45
N LEU A 220 -18.25 9.40 -15.95
CA LEU A 220 -17.44 8.57 -15.09
C LEU A 220 -16.41 7.77 -15.88
N HIS A 221 -15.18 7.80 -15.43
CA HIS A 221 -14.05 7.01 -15.92
C HIS A 221 -13.50 6.16 -14.77
N ILE A 222 -12.94 5.00 -15.08
CA ILE A 222 -12.44 4.05 -14.10
C ILE A 222 -10.94 3.87 -14.24
N LEU A 223 -10.22 4.05 -13.13
CA LEU A 223 -8.83 3.68 -12.99
C LEU A 223 -8.75 2.38 -12.20
N GLU A 224 -7.93 1.44 -12.66
CA GLU A 224 -7.67 0.18 -11.98
C GLU A 224 -6.17 -0.02 -11.82
N ILE A 225 -5.76 -0.51 -10.65
CA ILE A 225 -4.38 -0.90 -10.38
C ILE A 225 -4.35 -2.39 -10.18
N LEU A 226 -3.59 -3.05 -11.02
CA LEU A 226 -3.45 -4.50 -11.08
C LEU A 226 -2.03 -4.91 -10.76
N HIS A 227 -1.89 -5.96 -9.96
CA HIS A 227 -0.60 -6.63 -9.82
C HIS A 227 -0.25 -7.36 -11.12
N THR A 228 0.97 -7.16 -11.61
CA THR A 228 1.43 -7.91 -12.78
C THR A 228 2.16 -9.16 -12.33
N ASP A 229 1.67 -10.29 -12.79
CA ASP A 229 2.52 -11.48 -12.88
C ASP A 229 3.36 -11.42 -14.14
N PHE A 230 4.55 -11.94 -14.08
CA PHE A 230 5.34 -12.20 -15.25
C PHE A 230 4.50 -13.01 -16.27
N GLY A 231 4.30 -12.44 -17.45
CA GLY A 231 3.58 -13.07 -18.54
C GLY A 231 2.08 -12.80 -18.59
N SER A 232 1.54 -11.84 -17.87
CA SER A 232 0.10 -11.61 -17.76
C SER A 232 -0.52 -10.43 -18.54
N PRO A 233 -0.14 -10.09 -19.77
CA PRO A 233 -1.10 -9.35 -20.59
C PRO A 233 -2.25 -10.23 -21.08
N TYR A 234 -2.18 -11.55 -20.92
CA TYR A 234 -3.11 -12.52 -21.51
C TYR A 234 -3.79 -13.39 -20.47
N ARG A 235 -4.45 -12.78 -19.48
CA ARG A 235 -5.33 -13.56 -18.62
C ARG A 235 -6.54 -14.01 -19.43
N ASN A 236 -6.53 -15.26 -19.80
CA ASN A 236 -7.76 -15.90 -20.20
C ASN A 236 -8.53 -16.29 -18.94
N THR A 237 -9.38 -15.40 -18.46
CA THR A 237 -10.22 -15.60 -17.27
C THR A 237 -11.19 -16.78 -17.41
N GLN A 238 -11.46 -17.22 -18.64
CA GLN A 238 -12.29 -18.40 -18.92
C GLN A 238 -11.53 -19.71 -18.70
N GLN A 239 -10.21 -19.70 -18.87
CA GLN A 239 -9.37 -20.88 -18.72
C GLN A 239 -8.60 -20.90 -17.39
N SER A 240 -8.51 -19.79 -16.68
CA SER A 240 -7.87 -19.69 -15.39
C SER A 240 -8.90 -19.31 -14.32
N PRO A 241 -9.38 -20.26 -13.51
CA PRO A 241 -10.33 -19.99 -12.43
C PRO A 241 -9.68 -19.32 -11.22
N VAL A 242 -8.50 -18.70 -11.37
CA VAL A 242 -7.86 -17.95 -10.30
C VAL A 242 -8.77 -16.79 -9.95
N PRO A 243 -9.19 -16.65 -8.68
CA PRO A 243 -10.02 -15.53 -8.24
C PRO A 243 -9.33 -14.21 -8.60
N ASP A 244 -10.14 -13.21 -8.89
CA ASP A 244 -9.64 -11.85 -9.15
C ASP A 244 -8.68 -11.48 -8.03
N ARG A 245 -7.46 -11.11 -8.42
CA ARG A 245 -6.49 -10.63 -7.45
C ARG A 245 -6.99 -9.32 -6.86
N PRO A 246 -6.57 -8.98 -5.65
CA PRO A 246 -6.89 -7.68 -5.07
C PRO A 246 -6.58 -6.59 -6.09
N GLN A 247 -7.60 -5.87 -6.50
CA GLN A 247 -7.52 -4.80 -7.48
C GLN A 247 -8.01 -3.53 -6.80
N PHE A 248 -7.28 -2.45 -7.04
CA PHE A 248 -7.76 -1.14 -6.63
C PHE A 248 -8.50 -0.52 -7.80
N LYS A 249 -9.71 -0.03 -7.53
CA LYS A 249 -10.57 0.62 -8.53
C LYS A 249 -10.98 1.98 -8.00
N PHE A 250 -10.88 3.00 -8.84
CA PHE A 250 -11.23 4.37 -8.52
C PHE A 250 -12.09 4.95 -9.63
N GLY A 251 -13.09 5.74 -9.24
CA GLY A 251 -13.85 6.56 -10.16
C GLY A 251 -13.28 7.98 -10.25
N PHE A 252 -13.15 8.50 -11.45
CA PHE A 252 -12.93 9.92 -11.72
C PHE A 252 -14.01 10.44 -12.66
N THR A 253 -14.65 11.56 -12.31
CA THR A 253 -15.70 12.13 -13.13
C THR A 253 -15.18 13.30 -13.95
N ILE A 254 -15.16 13.16 -15.29
CA ILE A 254 -14.90 14.31 -16.18
C ILE A 254 -16.13 15.19 -16.21
N THR A 255 -15.96 16.44 -15.83
CA THR A 255 -17.01 17.47 -15.84
C THR A 255 -16.91 18.35 -17.09
N PRO A 256 -18.02 18.98 -17.53
CA PRO A 256 -17.94 20.04 -18.51
C PRO A 256 -17.06 21.19 -18.01
N GLY A 257 -16.29 21.80 -18.90
CA GLY A 257 -15.42 22.94 -18.58
C GLY A 257 -14.32 23.12 -19.61
N ALA A 258 -13.58 24.21 -19.48
CA ALA A 258 -12.38 24.42 -20.29
C ALA A 258 -11.31 23.36 -19.94
N PRO A 259 -10.64 22.75 -20.92
CA PRO A 259 -9.60 21.80 -20.68
C PRO A 259 -8.45 22.39 -19.84
N VAL A 260 -7.94 21.60 -18.90
CA VAL A 260 -6.72 21.92 -18.17
C VAL A 260 -5.54 21.55 -19.07
N LEU A 261 -4.75 22.53 -19.46
CA LEU A 261 -3.56 22.29 -20.27
C LEU A 261 -2.41 21.86 -19.36
N PRO A 262 -1.57 20.92 -19.82
CA PRO A 262 -0.35 20.59 -19.08
C PRO A 262 0.53 21.85 -18.98
N PRO A 263 1.32 22.01 -17.92
CA PRO A 263 2.31 23.07 -17.86
C PRO A 263 3.24 22.97 -19.08
N PRO A 264 3.69 24.10 -19.64
CA PRO A 264 4.66 24.06 -20.72
C PRO A 264 5.87 23.23 -20.26
N PRO A 265 6.48 22.41 -21.16
CA PRO A 265 7.66 21.65 -20.80
C PRO A 265 8.68 22.62 -20.21
N ALA A 266 9.19 22.30 -19.02
CA ALA A 266 10.31 23.04 -18.45
C ALA A 266 11.41 23.04 -19.52
N GLU A 267 11.89 24.22 -19.88
CA GLU A 267 13.01 24.37 -20.81
C GLU A 267 14.15 23.54 -20.23
N GLN A 268 14.37 22.38 -20.82
CA GLN A 268 15.46 21.50 -20.37
C GLN A 268 16.73 22.30 -20.60
N ALA A 269 17.27 22.83 -19.51
CA ALA A 269 18.63 23.35 -19.53
C ALA A 269 19.51 22.21 -20.00
N GLN A 270 19.84 22.21 -21.29
CA GLN A 270 20.83 21.34 -21.88
C GLN A 270 22.17 21.69 -21.21
N THR A 271 22.43 21.06 -20.07
CA THR A 271 23.78 21.03 -19.52
C THR A 271 24.58 20.20 -20.51
N ALA A 272 25.21 20.90 -21.46
CA ALA A 272 26.17 20.28 -22.33
C ALA A 272 27.25 19.63 -21.47
N VAL A 273 27.21 18.32 -21.44
CA VAL A 273 28.34 17.52 -20.95
C VAL A 273 29.46 17.74 -21.94
N ARG A 274 30.41 18.55 -21.56
CA ARG A 274 31.73 18.69 -22.27
C ARG A 274 32.66 17.56 -21.86
#